data_49507247219149d88aa84020df9a0f6f
#
_entry.id   49507247219149d88aa84020df9a0f6f
#
_cell.length_a   1.000
_cell.length_b   1.000
_cell.length_c   1.000
_cell.angle_alpha   90.00
_cell.angle_beta   90.00
_cell.angle_gamma   90.00
#
_symmetry.space_group_name_H-M   'P 1'
#
loop_
_entity.id
_entity.type
_entity.pdbx_description
1 polymer ?
#
loop_
_entity_poly.entity_id
_entity_poly.type
_entity_poly.pdbx_seq_one_letter_code
_entity_poly.pdbx_strand_id
1 'polypeptide(L)'
;MGALVLLGACSATDVNYSDKARLSQVKQICIRDNYETRLPGLAEAFAASFEKHRIQTKVIKSMQAEAYASCQYILNGNVRARAGVINRGKFTLLANDAERRYPLSSMAYLRRGAEKEMAFSQGLQGQTDRISIILLDKKQ
;
A
#
# COMPACT_ATOMS: atom_id res chain seq x y z
N MET A 1 -10.53 25.34 16.70
CA MET A 1 -10.88 23.89 16.62
C MET A 1 -11.13 23.45 15.19
N GLY A 2 -11.99 24.14 14.46
CA GLY A 2 -12.29 23.79 13.07
C GLY A 2 -11.09 23.82 12.15
N ALA A 3 -10.10 24.64 12.44
CA ALA A 3 -8.90 24.75 11.60
C ALA A 3 -8.08 23.45 11.59
N LEU A 4 -8.09 22.69 12.67
CA LEU A 4 -7.37 21.41 12.74
C LEU A 4 -7.98 20.39 11.79
N VAL A 5 -9.30 20.39 11.68
CA VAL A 5 -9.99 19.49 10.76
C VAL A 5 -9.65 19.82 9.32
N LEU A 6 -9.56 21.11 9.00
CA LEU A 6 -9.20 21.55 7.65
C LEU A 6 -7.77 21.15 7.30
N LEU A 7 -6.84 21.22 8.27
CA LEU A 7 -5.48 20.76 8.06
C LEU A 7 -5.44 19.27 7.75
N GLY A 8 -6.27 18.47 8.41
CA GLY A 8 -6.40 17.06 8.09
C GLY A 8 -6.91 16.82 6.67
N ALA A 9 -7.81 17.67 6.19
CA ALA A 9 -8.34 17.56 4.83
C ALA A 9 -7.30 17.87 3.75
N CYS A 10 -6.20 18.55 4.11
CA CYS A 10 -5.09 18.84 3.20
C CYS A 10 -4.02 17.75 3.24
N SER A 11 -4.34 16.60 3.77
CA SER A 11 -3.43 15.47 3.85
C SER A 11 -2.88 15.08 2.48
N ALA A 12 -1.64 14.58 2.47
CA ALA A 12 -1.00 14.05 1.27
C ALA A 12 -1.52 12.66 0.90
N THR A 13 -2.49 12.14 1.63
CA THR A 13 -3.09 10.83 1.38
C THR A 13 -4.60 10.97 1.19
N ASP A 14 -5.13 10.20 0.27
CA ASP A 14 -6.56 10.13 -0.01
C ASP A 14 -6.96 8.66 0.00
N VAL A 15 -7.86 8.28 0.90
CA VAL A 15 -8.15 6.88 1.20
C VAL A 15 -9.62 6.56 0.95
N ASN A 16 -9.87 5.41 0.34
CA ASN A 16 -11.21 4.87 0.17
C ASN A 16 -11.26 3.43 0.68
N TYR A 17 -12.20 3.16 1.58
CA TYR A 17 -12.45 1.81 2.10
C TYR A 17 -13.77 1.29 1.50
N SER A 18 -13.67 0.27 0.65
CA SER A 18 -14.83 -0.35 0.01
C SER A 18 -15.39 -1.51 0.82
N ASP A 19 -14.52 -2.23 1.54
CA ASP A 19 -14.93 -3.33 2.41
C ASP A 19 -14.04 -3.36 3.65
N LYS A 20 -14.30 -2.43 4.54
CA LYS A 20 -13.49 -2.22 5.73
C LYS A 20 -13.54 -3.41 6.69
N ALA A 21 -14.70 -4.04 6.80
CA ALA A 21 -14.88 -5.17 7.70
C ALA A 21 -13.98 -6.35 7.32
N ARG A 22 -13.75 -6.57 6.05
CA ARG A 22 -12.94 -7.68 5.58
C ARG A 22 -11.45 -7.49 5.83
N LEU A 23 -11.00 -6.27 6.06
CA LEU A 23 -9.58 -5.99 6.29
C LEU A 23 -9.03 -6.74 7.49
N SER A 24 -9.84 -7.00 8.51
CA SER A 24 -9.41 -7.75 9.69
C SER A 24 -9.13 -9.22 9.38
N GLN A 25 -9.61 -9.72 8.25
CA GLN A 25 -9.44 -11.12 7.84
C GLN A 25 -8.18 -11.33 6.99
N VAL A 26 -7.49 -10.26 6.62
CA VAL A 26 -6.31 -10.35 5.76
C VAL A 26 -5.16 -10.96 6.54
N LYS A 27 -4.71 -12.15 6.13
CA LYS A 27 -3.61 -12.88 6.76
C LYS A 27 -2.49 -13.19 5.78
N GLN A 28 -2.72 -13.02 4.49
CA GLN A 28 -1.74 -13.29 3.44
C GLN A 28 -1.99 -12.31 2.30
N ILE A 29 -0.94 -11.69 1.81
CA ILE A 29 -1.01 -10.75 0.69
C ILE A 29 0.05 -11.13 -0.33
N CYS A 30 -0.35 -11.23 -1.59
CA CYS A 30 0.58 -11.30 -2.71
C CYS A 30 0.83 -9.89 -3.21
N ILE A 31 2.09 -9.48 -3.23
CA ILE A 31 2.49 -8.16 -3.66
C ILE A 31 2.91 -8.26 -5.12
N ARG A 32 2.17 -7.57 -5.99
CA ARG A 32 2.48 -7.52 -7.40
C ARG A 32 3.66 -6.58 -7.62
N ASP A 33 4.76 -7.13 -8.08
CA ASP A 33 5.98 -6.35 -8.29
C ASP A 33 6.11 -5.95 -9.76
N ASN A 34 5.56 -4.80 -10.09
CA ASN A 34 5.74 -4.16 -11.38
C ASN A 34 6.53 -2.85 -11.26
N TYR A 35 7.29 -2.70 -10.15
CA TYR A 35 7.98 -1.44 -9.84
C TYR A 35 9.48 -1.51 -10.09
N GLU A 36 10.02 -2.67 -10.40
CA GLU A 36 11.46 -2.91 -10.33
C GLU A 36 12.29 -1.92 -11.15
N THR A 37 11.77 -1.48 -12.28
CA THR A 37 12.45 -0.50 -13.13
C THR A 37 12.29 0.93 -12.64
N ARG A 38 11.26 1.23 -11.86
CA ARG A 38 10.97 2.58 -11.38
C ARG A 38 11.45 2.81 -9.96
N LEU A 39 11.29 1.82 -9.11
CA LEU A 39 11.64 1.92 -7.71
C LEU A 39 12.03 0.53 -7.19
N PRO A 40 13.28 0.12 -7.43
CA PRO A 40 13.76 -1.17 -6.95
C PRO A 40 13.64 -1.26 -5.43
N GLY A 41 13.22 -2.44 -4.94
CA GLY A 41 13.05 -2.67 -3.51
C GLY A 41 11.70 -2.29 -2.94
N LEU A 42 10.80 -1.72 -3.75
CA LEU A 42 9.49 -1.31 -3.25
C LEU A 42 8.66 -2.51 -2.77
N ALA A 43 8.61 -3.58 -3.57
CA ALA A 43 7.83 -4.76 -3.21
C ALA A 43 8.34 -5.38 -1.93
N GLU A 44 9.66 -5.48 -1.76
CA GLU A 44 10.30 -6.01 -0.57
C GLU A 44 10.02 -5.13 0.65
N ALA A 45 10.00 -3.81 0.46
CA ALA A 45 9.65 -2.88 1.54
C ALA A 45 8.20 -3.07 1.98
N PHE A 46 7.29 -3.26 1.04
CA PHE A 46 5.91 -3.59 1.38
C PHE A 46 5.79 -4.91 2.12
N ALA A 47 6.53 -5.93 1.68
CA ALA A 47 6.53 -7.23 2.36
C ALA A 47 6.94 -7.06 3.82
N ALA A 48 8.03 -6.34 4.09
CA ALA A 48 8.49 -6.08 5.45
C ALA A 48 7.43 -5.31 6.25
N SER A 49 6.75 -4.35 5.62
CA SER A 49 5.71 -3.56 6.28
C SER A 49 4.52 -4.42 6.70
N PHE A 50 4.01 -5.25 5.80
CA PHE A 50 2.87 -6.11 6.10
C PHE A 50 3.21 -7.16 7.15
N GLU A 51 4.45 -7.67 7.13
CA GLU A 51 4.89 -8.67 8.11
C GLU A 51 4.89 -8.12 9.53
N LYS A 52 5.04 -6.82 9.70
CA LYS A 52 4.90 -6.17 11.02
C LYS A 52 3.50 -6.35 11.59
N HIS A 53 2.52 -6.60 10.75
CA HIS A 53 1.12 -6.83 11.14
C HIS A 53 0.76 -8.32 11.15
N ARG A 54 1.77 -9.19 11.14
CA ARG A 54 1.61 -10.67 11.15
C ARG A 54 0.89 -11.16 9.91
N ILE A 55 1.10 -10.50 8.79
CA ILE A 55 0.55 -10.90 7.51
C ILE A 55 1.66 -11.57 6.71
N GLN A 56 1.39 -12.77 6.20
CA GLN A 56 2.33 -13.45 5.32
C GLN A 56 2.33 -12.77 3.96
N THR A 57 3.49 -12.66 3.35
CA THR A 57 3.61 -11.99 2.06
C THR A 57 4.30 -12.88 1.03
N LYS A 58 3.95 -12.65 -0.22
CA LYS A 58 4.61 -13.27 -1.35
C LYS A 58 4.76 -12.21 -2.44
N VAL A 59 5.98 -11.98 -2.89
CA VAL A 59 6.24 -11.04 -3.98
C VAL A 59 6.14 -11.79 -5.29
N ILE A 60 5.30 -11.31 -6.21
CA ILE A 60 5.06 -11.95 -7.50
C ILE A 60 5.42 -10.98 -8.60
N LYS A 61 6.40 -11.36 -9.41
CA LYS A 61 6.89 -10.55 -10.53
C LYS A 61 6.14 -10.83 -11.83
N SER A 62 5.47 -11.97 -11.92
CA SER A 62 4.72 -12.35 -13.12
C SER A 62 3.47 -11.48 -13.29
N MET A 63 3.14 -11.19 -14.55
CA MET A 63 1.88 -10.53 -14.90
C MET A 63 0.80 -11.54 -15.29
N GLN A 64 1.11 -12.83 -15.25
CA GLN A 64 0.16 -13.88 -15.62
C GLN A 64 -0.86 -14.10 -14.53
N ALA A 65 -2.12 -14.23 -14.91
CA ALA A 65 -3.21 -14.39 -13.94
C ALA A 65 -3.04 -15.63 -13.06
N GLU A 66 -2.55 -16.73 -13.61
CA GLU A 66 -2.38 -17.97 -12.88
C GLU A 66 -1.33 -17.88 -11.77
N ALA A 67 -0.39 -16.94 -11.85
CA ALA A 67 0.57 -16.74 -10.78
C ALA A 67 -0.08 -16.28 -9.48
N TYR A 68 -1.30 -15.74 -9.55
CA TYR A 68 -2.05 -15.22 -8.41
C TYR A 68 -3.16 -16.18 -7.94
N ALA A 69 -3.23 -17.36 -8.51
CA ALA A 69 -4.34 -18.30 -8.23
C ALA A 69 -4.46 -18.67 -6.75
N SER A 70 -3.34 -18.76 -6.04
CA SER A 70 -3.32 -19.11 -4.62
C SER A 70 -3.42 -17.89 -3.69
N CYS A 71 -3.50 -16.70 -4.24
CA CYS A 71 -3.49 -15.47 -3.45
C CYS A 71 -4.92 -15.12 -3.04
N GLN A 72 -5.15 -14.97 -1.73
CA GLN A 72 -6.43 -14.49 -1.24
C GLN A 72 -6.57 -12.97 -1.38
N TYR A 73 -5.46 -12.27 -1.23
CA TYR A 73 -5.42 -10.81 -1.32
C TYR A 73 -4.22 -10.40 -2.14
N ILE A 74 -4.36 -9.33 -2.90
CA ILE A 74 -3.33 -8.85 -3.81
C ILE A 74 -3.14 -7.36 -3.60
N LEU A 75 -1.88 -6.92 -3.49
CA LEU A 75 -1.54 -5.50 -3.50
C LEU A 75 -1.15 -5.10 -4.92
N ASN A 76 -1.89 -4.16 -5.47
CA ASN A 76 -1.62 -3.52 -6.75
C ASN A 76 -1.21 -2.08 -6.53
N GLY A 77 -0.37 -1.54 -7.42
CA GLY A 77 -0.03 -0.13 -7.33
C GLY A 77 0.59 0.41 -8.59
N ASN A 78 0.48 1.73 -8.72
CA ASN A 78 1.23 2.54 -9.67
C ASN A 78 2.05 3.53 -8.89
N VAL A 79 3.30 3.74 -9.28
CA VAL A 79 4.20 4.59 -8.52
C VAL A 79 5.03 5.45 -9.45
N ARG A 80 5.27 6.70 -9.03
CA ARG A 80 6.32 7.55 -9.58
C ARG A 80 7.35 7.77 -8.49
N ALA A 81 8.59 7.43 -8.80
CA ALA A 81 9.69 7.51 -7.86
C ALA A 81 10.50 8.78 -8.08
N ARG A 82 11.13 9.25 -7.01
CA ARG A 82 12.09 10.34 -7.08
C ARG A 82 13.08 10.16 -5.95
N ALA A 83 14.36 10.20 -6.26
CA ALA A 83 15.45 10.07 -5.29
C ALA A 83 15.33 8.81 -4.42
N GLY A 84 14.89 7.69 -5.02
CA GLY A 84 14.83 6.41 -4.33
C GLY A 84 13.65 6.20 -3.41
N VAL A 85 12.68 7.12 -3.43
CA VAL A 85 11.46 7.01 -2.62
C VAL A 85 10.24 7.25 -3.49
N ILE A 86 9.07 6.96 -2.93
CA ILE A 86 7.80 7.21 -3.62
C ILE A 86 7.56 8.72 -3.65
N ASN A 87 7.45 9.28 -4.85
CA ASN A 87 7.06 10.66 -5.02
C ASN A 87 5.54 10.80 -5.03
N ARG A 88 4.88 9.94 -5.79
CA ARG A 88 3.42 9.80 -5.77
C ARG A 88 3.05 8.40 -6.22
N GLY A 89 1.90 7.94 -5.78
CA GLY A 89 1.44 6.61 -6.14
C GLY A 89 0.00 6.40 -5.78
N LYS A 90 -0.57 5.34 -6.37
CA LYS A 90 -1.89 4.86 -6.03
C LYS A 90 -1.78 3.37 -5.74
N PHE A 91 -2.31 2.95 -4.60
CA PHE A 91 -2.21 1.57 -4.15
C PHE A 91 -3.59 1.04 -3.83
N THR A 92 -3.83 -0.22 -4.20
CA THR A 92 -5.11 -0.87 -3.97
C THR A 92 -4.87 -2.26 -3.40
N LEU A 93 -5.54 -2.57 -2.29
CA LEU A 93 -5.57 -3.90 -1.72
C LEU A 93 -6.84 -4.58 -2.20
N LEU A 94 -6.68 -5.68 -2.93
CA LEU A 94 -7.76 -6.40 -3.59
C LEU A 94 -8.04 -7.71 -2.89
N ALA A 95 -9.32 -8.09 -2.79
CA ALA A 95 -9.69 -9.46 -2.53
C ALA A 95 -9.69 -10.22 -3.85
N ASN A 96 -9.15 -11.43 -3.83
CA ASN A 96 -9.05 -12.29 -5.00
C ASN A 96 -9.95 -13.51 -4.80
N ASP A 97 -11.25 -13.31 -4.95
CA ASP A 97 -12.21 -14.39 -4.84
C ASP A 97 -12.29 -15.19 -6.15
N ALA A 98 -12.81 -16.40 -6.07
CA ALA A 98 -12.72 -17.39 -7.17
C ALA A 98 -13.17 -16.86 -8.53
N GLU A 99 -14.14 -15.97 -8.55
CA GLU A 99 -14.72 -15.50 -9.81
C GLU A 99 -14.37 -14.05 -10.14
N ARG A 100 -13.85 -13.30 -9.16
CA ARG A 100 -13.54 -11.88 -9.42
C ARG A 100 -12.64 -11.30 -8.36
N ARG A 101 -11.99 -10.21 -8.73
CA ARG A 101 -11.22 -9.37 -7.82
C ARG A 101 -12.02 -8.11 -7.53
N TYR A 102 -11.98 -7.66 -6.28
CA TYR A 102 -12.61 -6.39 -5.93
C TYR A 102 -11.80 -5.68 -4.85
N PRO A 103 -11.84 -4.35 -4.84
CA PRO A 103 -11.02 -3.61 -3.87
C PRO A 103 -11.59 -3.68 -2.47
N LEU A 104 -10.71 -3.82 -1.48
CA LEU A 104 -11.04 -3.65 -0.07
C LEU A 104 -10.75 -2.22 0.36
N SER A 105 -9.59 -1.72 -0.05
CA SER A 105 -9.15 -0.36 0.25
C SER A 105 -8.25 0.13 -0.86
N SER A 106 -8.21 1.43 -1.05
CA SER A 106 -7.29 2.07 -1.97
C SER A 106 -6.86 3.42 -1.41
N MET A 107 -5.69 3.87 -1.83
CA MET A 107 -5.21 5.18 -1.42
C MET A 107 -4.34 5.81 -2.49
N ALA A 108 -4.39 7.13 -2.56
CA ALA A 108 -3.44 7.94 -3.32
C ALA A 108 -2.45 8.55 -2.32
N TYR A 109 -1.18 8.54 -2.68
CA TYR A 109 -0.09 9.01 -1.84
C TYR A 109 0.68 10.10 -2.58
N LEU A 110 0.96 11.19 -1.86
CA LEU A 110 1.82 12.27 -2.34
C LEU A 110 2.90 12.56 -1.29
N ARG A 111 4.14 12.69 -1.75
CA ARG A 111 5.28 12.99 -0.89
C ARG A 111 5.37 14.50 -0.68
N ARG A 112 4.55 15.00 0.23
CA ARG A 112 4.57 16.43 0.62
C ARG A 112 4.11 16.57 2.07
N GLY A 113 4.40 17.70 2.67
CA GLY A 113 4.05 17.95 4.07
C GLY A 113 4.72 16.95 4.99
N ALA A 114 3.96 16.38 5.92
CA ALA A 114 4.46 15.40 6.87
C ALA A 114 5.01 14.15 6.18
N GLU A 115 4.41 13.74 5.06
CA GLU A 115 4.90 12.58 4.31
C GLU A 115 6.27 12.83 3.70
N LYS A 116 6.55 14.06 3.28
CA LYS A 116 7.87 14.43 2.76
C LYS A 116 8.93 14.35 3.86
N GLU A 117 8.63 14.85 5.04
CA GLU A 117 9.56 14.80 6.17
C GLU A 117 9.80 13.37 6.62
N MET A 118 8.77 12.56 6.67
CA MET A 118 8.87 11.17 7.04
C MET A 118 9.71 10.39 6.01
N ALA A 119 9.51 10.64 4.72
CA ALA A 119 10.30 10.01 3.68
C ALA A 119 11.78 10.41 3.78
N PHE A 120 12.05 11.66 4.12
CA PHE A 120 13.42 12.13 4.31
C PHE A 120 14.10 11.42 5.49
N SER A 121 13.39 11.26 6.62
CA SER A 121 13.98 10.68 7.82
C SER A 121 13.96 9.15 7.84
N GLN A 122 12.93 8.52 7.26
CA GLN A 122 12.72 7.06 7.35
C GLN A 122 12.82 6.34 6.01
N GLY A 123 12.87 7.09 4.92
CA GLY A 123 13.06 6.53 3.59
C GLY A 123 11.87 5.71 3.09
N LEU A 124 12.18 4.83 2.15
CA LEU A 124 11.18 3.98 1.50
C LEU A 124 10.43 3.09 2.49
N GLN A 125 11.14 2.49 3.46
CA GLN A 125 10.49 1.63 4.44
C GLN A 125 9.48 2.41 5.29
N GLY A 126 9.80 3.63 5.67
CA GLY A 126 8.84 4.47 6.38
C GLY A 126 7.59 4.75 5.56
N GLN A 127 7.75 4.98 4.26
CA GLN A 127 6.62 5.21 3.37
C GLN A 127 5.73 3.97 3.25
N THR A 128 6.33 2.79 3.04
CA THR A 128 5.54 1.56 2.92
C THR A 128 4.91 1.17 4.25
N ASP A 129 5.57 1.43 5.37
CA ASP A 129 4.96 1.21 6.70
C ASP A 129 3.69 2.06 6.84
N ARG A 130 3.77 3.32 6.45
CA ARG A 130 2.63 4.24 6.50
C ARG A 130 1.49 3.80 5.60
N ILE A 131 1.81 3.46 4.35
CA ILE A 131 0.82 3.02 3.37
C ILE A 131 0.13 1.73 3.84
N SER A 132 0.90 0.79 4.38
CA SER A 132 0.35 -0.48 4.87
C SER A 132 -0.63 -0.26 6.02
N ILE A 133 -0.31 0.61 6.97
CA ILE A 133 -1.19 0.95 8.08
C ILE A 133 -2.51 1.51 7.55
N ILE A 134 -2.43 2.40 6.57
CA ILE A 134 -3.61 3.03 5.99
C ILE A 134 -4.46 2.01 5.23
N LEU A 135 -3.84 1.20 4.37
CA LEU A 135 -4.59 0.21 3.59
C LEU A 135 -5.27 -0.83 4.46
N LEU A 136 -4.64 -1.20 5.58
CA LEU A 136 -5.20 -2.18 6.51
C LEU A 136 -6.13 -1.56 7.55
N ASP A 137 -6.26 -0.25 7.57
CA ASP A 137 -7.03 0.50 8.57
C ASP A 137 -6.56 0.18 9.99
N LYS A 138 -5.25 0.12 10.18
CA LYS A 138 -4.65 -0.08 11.50
C LYS A 138 -4.40 1.26 12.16
N LYS A 139 -4.46 1.27 13.48
CA LYS A 139 -4.09 2.46 14.24
C LYS A 139 -2.57 2.55 14.37
N GLN A 140 -2.09 3.76 14.29
CA GLN A 140 -0.67 4.05 14.47
C GLN A 140 -0.29 4.05 15.96
#